data_7ff31ebbe5dc616b81c1cc43de13b2f3
#
_entry.id   7ff31ebbe5dc616b81c1cc43de13b2f3
#
_cell.length_a   1.000
_cell.length_b   1.000
_cell.length_c   1.000
_cell.angle_alpha   90.00
_cell.angle_beta   90.00
_cell.angle_gamma   90.00
#
_symmetry.space_group_name_H-M   'P 1'
#
loop_
_entity.id
_entity.type
_entity.pdbx_description
1 polymer ?
#
loop_
_entity_poly.entity_id
_entity_poly.type
_entity_poly.pdbx_seq_one_letter_code
_entity_poly.pdbx_strand_id
1 'polypeptide(L)'
;WSSDVCSSDLAPDYGSGPREMAWIADTYATFKFDDLNALGCVTGKPIGQGGIQGRTEATGQGVFFGVREALNNTEDMKALGMSKGIEGKKIIVQGLGNVGFYSAKFCMEAGGLIVGIAEREGGIYNEKGLNVDDVFKHRKETGSILNFPGAKNYADSMEVLEAECDILIPAALENQITKDNAPRIKAKIIAEGANGPVTKNGEAVLNQKNVLIIPDLFLNAGGVTVSYFEWLKNLSHVRFGRMEKRFQEMSTGHLITAVENITGKALNAIDRKIITHGADEIDQIGRAHV
;
A
#
# COMPACT_ATOMS: atom_id res chain seq x y z
N TRP A 1 34.50 9.52 -4.75
CA TRP A 1 33.16 8.98 -5.08
C TRP A 1 33.29 8.22 -6.37
N SER A 2 33.20 6.90 -6.33
CA SER A 2 33.27 6.10 -7.53
C SER A 2 32.00 6.30 -8.35
N SER A 3 32.12 6.25 -9.67
CA SER A 3 31.03 6.33 -10.62
C SER A 3 29.97 5.23 -10.47
N ASP A 4 30.18 4.30 -9.55
CA ASP A 4 29.32 3.16 -9.27
C ASP A 4 28.19 3.47 -8.27
N VAL A 5 28.14 4.68 -7.72
CA VAL A 5 27.12 5.14 -6.75
C VAL A 5 25.83 5.64 -7.42
N CYS A 6 25.66 5.42 -8.68
CA CYS A 6 24.36 5.62 -9.32
C CYS A 6 23.44 4.40 -9.22
N SER A 7 23.65 3.64 -8.18
CA SER A 7 22.75 2.54 -7.86
C SER A 7 21.59 3.09 -7.04
N SER A 8 20.47 3.33 -7.66
CA SER A 8 19.09 3.03 -7.24
C SER A 8 18.67 3.20 -5.78
N ASP A 9 19.34 4.00 -4.97
CA ASP A 9 18.89 4.21 -3.60
C ASP A 9 17.77 5.24 -3.49
N LEU A 10 17.44 5.91 -4.59
CA LEU A 10 16.37 6.90 -4.64
C LEU A 10 15.03 6.23 -4.92
N ALA A 11 14.09 6.48 -4.03
CA ALA A 11 12.70 6.01 -4.13
C ALA A 11 11.75 7.10 -3.63
N PRO A 12 10.44 7.04 -3.94
CA PRO A 12 9.48 7.97 -3.40
C PRO A 12 9.43 7.91 -1.87
N ASP A 13 9.39 9.08 -1.24
CA ASP A 13 9.19 9.25 0.19
C ASP A 13 8.14 10.35 0.44
N TYR A 14 7.97 10.76 1.69
CA TYR A 14 6.98 11.77 2.07
C TYR A 14 7.08 13.03 1.21
N GLY A 15 5.96 13.40 0.56
CA GLY A 15 5.87 14.56 -0.32
C GLY A 15 6.36 14.34 -1.76
N SER A 16 6.82 13.14 -2.12
CA SER A 16 7.21 12.78 -3.48
C SER A 16 6.46 11.55 -3.98
N GLY A 17 6.44 11.36 -5.29
CA GLY A 17 5.73 10.26 -5.93
C GLY A 17 6.26 9.91 -7.32
N PRO A 18 5.51 9.15 -8.10
CA PRO A 18 5.95 8.73 -9.44
C PRO A 18 6.31 9.88 -10.36
N ARG A 19 5.68 11.04 -10.21
CA ARG A 19 5.97 12.24 -11.01
C ARG A 19 7.38 12.75 -10.75
N GLU A 20 7.78 12.90 -9.49
CA GLU A 20 9.10 13.37 -9.09
C GLU A 20 10.17 12.35 -9.50
N MET A 21 9.87 11.06 -9.37
CA MET A 21 10.76 9.99 -9.83
C MET A 21 10.94 10.00 -11.36
N ALA A 22 9.89 10.34 -12.11
CA ALA A 22 9.98 10.54 -13.55
C ALA A 22 10.92 11.69 -13.91
N TRP A 23 10.83 12.82 -13.21
CA TRP A 23 11.71 13.97 -13.44
C TRP A 23 13.17 13.64 -13.16
N ILE A 24 13.45 12.91 -12.09
CA ILE A 24 14.81 12.47 -11.75
C ILE A 24 15.36 11.56 -12.86
N ALA A 25 14.58 10.56 -13.28
CA ALA A 25 14.99 9.63 -14.33
C ALA A 25 15.25 10.32 -15.67
N ASP A 26 14.37 11.25 -16.08
CA ASP A 26 14.49 12.01 -17.30
C ASP A 26 15.73 12.92 -17.27
N THR A 27 15.91 13.64 -16.18
CA THR A 27 17.08 14.52 -15.99
C THR A 27 18.37 13.70 -16.02
N TYR A 28 18.44 12.59 -15.29
CA TYR A 28 19.62 11.74 -15.26
C TYR A 28 19.95 11.19 -16.67
N ALA A 29 18.95 10.64 -17.37
CA ALA A 29 19.14 10.13 -18.74
C ALA A 29 19.60 11.22 -19.72
N THR A 30 19.18 12.46 -19.52
CA THR A 30 19.62 13.60 -20.37
C THR A 30 21.11 13.89 -20.18
N PHE A 31 21.61 13.84 -18.93
CA PHE A 31 23.02 14.07 -18.64
C PHE A 31 23.93 12.85 -18.89
N LYS A 32 23.35 11.66 -18.89
CA LYS A 32 24.02 10.37 -19.06
C LYS A 32 23.41 9.59 -20.24
N PHE A 33 23.37 10.24 -21.41
CA PHE A 33 22.70 9.70 -22.61
C PHE A 33 23.33 8.40 -23.15
N ASP A 34 24.57 8.10 -22.75
CA ASP A 34 25.33 6.89 -23.09
C ASP A 34 25.19 5.77 -22.07
N ASP A 35 24.54 6.05 -20.92
CA ASP A 35 24.30 5.04 -19.86
C ASP A 35 23.07 4.21 -20.18
N LEU A 36 23.26 2.98 -20.62
CA LEU A 36 22.18 2.01 -20.89
C LEU A 36 21.35 1.69 -19.65
N ASN A 37 21.90 1.89 -18.46
CA ASN A 37 21.26 1.63 -17.17
C ASN A 37 20.60 2.87 -16.56
N ALA A 38 20.53 3.97 -17.28
CA ALA A 38 20.02 5.25 -16.77
C ALA A 38 18.65 5.14 -16.08
N LEU A 39 17.76 4.25 -16.53
CA LEU A 39 16.46 3.99 -15.90
C LEU A 39 16.57 3.34 -14.52
N GLY A 40 17.71 2.75 -14.17
CA GLY A 40 17.99 2.18 -12.85
C GLY A 40 18.33 3.20 -11.78
N CYS A 41 18.50 4.50 -12.13
CA CYS A 41 18.92 5.55 -11.20
C CYS A 41 17.91 5.85 -10.08
N VAL A 42 16.65 5.47 -10.26
CA VAL A 42 15.56 5.72 -9.32
C VAL A 42 14.46 4.69 -9.49
N THR A 43 13.77 4.36 -8.41
CA THR A 43 12.61 3.45 -8.42
C THR A 43 11.30 4.19 -8.09
N GLY A 44 10.15 3.55 -8.32
CA GLY A 44 8.84 4.18 -8.13
C GLY A 44 8.42 5.09 -9.29
N LYS A 45 9.02 4.90 -10.48
CA LYS A 45 8.64 5.61 -11.71
C LYS A 45 7.24 5.20 -12.19
N PRO A 46 6.60 6.03 -13.02
CA PRO A 46 5.42 5.60 -13.78
C PRO A 46 5.71 4.34 -14.61
N ILE A 47 4.71 3.46 -14.75
CA ILE A 47 4.87 2.17 -15.47
C ILE A 47 5.39 2.38 -16.89
N GLY A 48 4.86 3.40 -17.61
CA GLY A 48 5.29 3.75 -18.97
C GLY A 48 6.74 4.21 -19.07
N GLN A 49 7.36 4.63 -17.98
CA GLN A 49 8.74 5.12 -17.90
C GLN A 49 9.69 4.16 -17.16
N GLY A 50 9.40 2.87 -17.23
CA GLY A 50 10.24 1.83 -16.62
C GLY A 50 9.84 1.42 -15.21
N GLY A 51 8.77 1.99 -14.67
CA GLY A 51 8.19 1.58 -13.38
C GLY A 51 7.63 0.16 -13.40
N ILE A 52 7.29 -0.37 -12.22
CA ILE A 52 6.71 -1.70 -12.05
C ILE A 52 5.29 -1.60 -11.52
N GLN A 53 4.42 -2.51 -11.96
CA GLN A 53 3.06 -2.62 -11.45
C GLN A 53 3.08 -3.12 -10.00
N GLY A 54 2.11 -2.68 -9.18
CA GLY A 54 2.01 -3.12 -7.79
C GLY A 54 2.84 -2.29 -6.79
N ARG A 55 3.63 -1.30 -7.24
CA ARG A 55 4.50 -0.52 -6.34
C ARG A 55 3.72 0.32 -5.33
N THR A 56 2.57 0.85 -5.74
CA THR A 56 1.77 1.76 -4.91
C THR A 56 1.17 1.05 -3.69
N GLU A 57 0.66 -0.15 -3.89
CA GLU A 57 0.02 -0.98 -2.86
C GLU A 57 1.00 -1.89 -2.11
N ALA A 58 2.21 -2.09 -2.62
CA ALA A 58 3.15 -3.11 -2.15
C ALA A 58 3.45 -3.06 -0.65
N THR A 59 3.65 -1.87 -0.10
CA THR A 59 3.94 -1.72 1.34
C THR A 59 2.73 -2.11 2.18
N GLY A 60 1.54 -1.59 1.84
CA GLY A 60 0.30 -1.95 2.54
C GLY A 60 -0.06 -3.43 2.41
N GLN A 61 0.22 -4.02 1.26
CA GLN A 61 0.05 -5.46 1.04
C GLN A 61 1.01 -6.29 1.90
N GLY A 62 2.26 -5.84 2.04
CA GLY A 62 3.25 -6.45 2.95
C GLY A 62 2.77 -6.44 4.39
N VAL A 63 2.25 -5.30 4.87
CA VAL A 63 1.64 -5.18 6.21
C VAL A 63 0.51 -6.19 6.38
N PHE A 64 -0.40 -6.27 5.43
CA PHE A 64 -1.49 -7.26 5.46
C PHE A 64 -0.97 -8.69 5.53
N PHE A 65 0.02 -9.06 4.72
CA PHE A 65 0.60 -10.41 4.74
C PHE A 65 1.22 -10.74 6.09
N GLY A 66 1.99 -9.83 6.68
CA GLY A 66 2.58 -10.07 8.00
C GLY A 66 1.53 -10.18 9.10
N VAL A 67 0.50 -9.35 9.10
CA VAL A 67 -0.65 -9.47 10.01
C VAL A 67 -1.36 -10.80 9.84
N ARG A 68 -1.63 -11.22 8.60
CA ARG A 68 -2.26 -12.51 8.29
C ARG A 68 -1.44 -13.68 8.82
N GLU A 69 -0.14 -13.68 8.59
CA GLU A 69 0.74 -14.77 9.06
C GLU A 69 0.81 -14.80 10.60
N ALA A 70 0.91 -13.65 11.27
CA ALA A 70 0.87 -13.59 12.72
C ALA A 70 -0.45 -14.15 13.28
N LEU A 71 -1.59 -13.78 12.68
CA LEU A 71 -2.92 -14.29 13.09
C LEU A 71 -3.11 -15.79 12.81
N ASN A 72 -2.32 -16.39 11.94
CA ASN A 72 -2.32 -17.82 11.65
C ASN A 72 -1.45 -18.63 12.63
N ASN A 73 -0.58 -17.98 13.39
CA ASN A 73 0.22 -18.65 14.40
C ASN A 73 -0.65 -19.06 15.60
N THR A 74 -0.79 -20.38 15.80
CA THR A 74 -1.68 -20.93 16.83
C THR A 74 -1.19 -20.62 18.24
N GLU A 75 0.11 -20.65 18.46
CA GLU A 75 0.72 -20.45 19.79
C GLU A 75 0.57 -18.99 20.25
N ASP A 76 0.89 -18.05 19.36
CA ASP A 76 0.76 -16.62 19.64
C ASP A 76 -0.72 -16.24 19.87
N MET A 77 -1.63 -16.71 19.02
CA MET A 77 -3.05 -16.41 19.19
C MET A 77 -3.60 -16.98 20.49
N LYS A 78 -3.18 -18.16 20.89
CA LYS A 78 -3.55 -18.74 22.17
C LYS A 78 -2.99 -17.93 23.35
N ALA A 79 -1.73 -17.49 23.26
CA ALA A 79 -1.10 -16.65 24.30
C ALA A 79 -1.79 -15.30 24.46
N LEU A 80 -2.28 -14.70 23.36
CA LEU A 80 -3.03 -13.44 23.36
C LEU A 80 -4.52 -13.61 23.69
N GLY A 81 -5.03 -14.85 23.85
CA GLY A 81 -6.45 -15.11 24.04
C GLY A 81 -7.28 -14.67 22.84
N MET A 82 -6.78 -14.88 21.62
CA MET A 82 -7.43 -14.52 20.36
C MET A 82 -7.73 -15.77 19.52
N SER A 83 -8.77 -15.70 18.70
CA SER A 83 -9.04 -16.71 17.66
C SER A 83 -8.06 -16.52 16.48
N LYS A 84 -7.78 -17.59 15.75
CA LYS A 84 -7.00 -17.53 14.50
C LYS A 84 -7.77 -16.78 13.39
N GLY A 85 -7.01 -16.26 12.45
CA GLY A 85 -7.53 -15.58 11.26
C GLY A 85 -7.92 -14.14 11.49
N ILE A 86 -8.04 -13.38 10.41
CA ILE A 86 -8.31 -11.94 10.43
C ILE A 86 -9.82 -11.64 10.50
N GLU A 87 -10.67 -12.60 10.15
CA GLU A 87 -12.12 -12.40 10.06
C GLU A 87 -12.70 -11.90 11.38
N GLY A 88 -13.44 -10.80 11.32
CA GLY A 88 -14.08 -10.15 12.48
C GLY A 88 -13.13 -9.46 13.47
N LYS A 89 -11.81 -9.45 13.24
CA LYS A 89 -10.87 -8.71 14.09
C LYS A 89 -11.07 -7.22 13.94
N LYS A 90 -11.17 -6.52 15.06
CA LYS A 90 -11.27 -5.06 15.10
C LYS A 90 -9.90 -4.44 14.88
N ILE A 91 -9.78 -3.61 13.85
CA ILE A 91 -8.52 -3.03 13.40
C ILE A 91 -8.63 -1.51 13.43
N ILE A 92 -7.63 -0.85 13.99
CA ILE A 92 -7.44 0.60 13.89
C ILE A 92 -6.21 0.88 13.05
N VAL A 93 -6.31 1.84 12.14
CA VAL A 93 -5.21 2.26 11.26
C VAL A 93 -4.93 3.74 11.46
N GLN A 94 -3.66 4.08 11.65
CA GLN A 94 -3.19 5.46 11.66
C GLN A 94 -2.57 5.80 10.31
N GLY A 95 -3.09 6.83 9.68
CA GLY A 95 -2.67 7.26 8.35
C GLY A 95 -3.51 6.63 7.22
N LEU A 96 -3.92 7.44 6.24
CA LEU A 96 -4.56 7.04 4.99
C LEU A 96 -3.71 7.42 3.76
N GLY A 97 -2.39 7.40 3.93
CA GLY A 97 -1.44 7.39 2.82
C GLY A 97 -1.39 6.02 2.15
N ASN A 98 -0.43 5.82 1.23
CA ASN A 98 -0.31 4.55 0.51
C ASN A 98 -0.24 3.33 1.45
N VAL A 99 0.54 3.42 2.54
CA VAL A 99 0.70 2.29 3.46
C VAL A 99 -0.60 2.02 4.20
N GLY A 100 -1.15 3.01 4.91
CA GLY A 100 -2.32 2.81 5.75
C GLY A 100 -3.58 2.49 4.96
N PHE A 101 -3.83 3.18 3.84
CA PHE A 101 -5.00 2.92 3.00
C PHE A 101 -5.01 1.48 2.48
N TYR A 102 -3.89 1.02 1.87
CA TYR A 102 -3.84 -0.34 1.33
C TYR A 102 -3.79 -1.41 2.42
N SER A 103 -3.13 -1.16 3.55
CA SER A 103 -3.19 -2.06 4.71
C SER A 103 -4.63 -2.25 5.21
N ALA A 104 -5.35 -1.15 5.40
CA ALA A 104 -6.75 -1.18 5.82
C ALA A 104 -7.64 -1.88 4.80
N LYS A 105 -7.46 -1.57 3.50
CA LYS A 105 -8.23 -2.15 2.40
C LYS A 105 -8.06 -3.66 2.33
N PHE A 106 -6.83 -4.17 2.27
CA PHE A 106 -6.59 -5.61 2.20
C PHE A 106 -7.05 -6.35 3.46
N CYS A 107 -6.89 -5.74 4.65
CA CYS A 107 -7.45 -6.31 5.87
C CYS A 107 -8.98 -6.39 5.82
N MET A 108 -9.66 -5.35 5.33
CA MET A 108 -11.12 -5.32 5.16
C MET A 108 -11.59 -6.35 4.13
N GLU A 109 -10.93 -6.44 2.98
CA GLU A 109 -11.26 -7.43 1.93
C GLU A 109 -11.08 -8.88 2.42
N ALA A 110 -10.18 -9.11 3.37
CA ALA A 110 -9.97 -10.42 4.01
C ALA A 110 -10.92 -10.68 5.21
N GLY A 111 -11.93 -9.82 5.44
CA GLY A 111 -12.93 -9.98 6.50
C GLY A 111 -12.58 -9.32 7.83
N GLY A 112 -11.50 -8.55 7.92
CA GLY A 112 -11.18 -7.71 9.08
C GLY A 112 -12.13 -6.52 9.19
N LEU A 113 -12.39 -6.06 10.38
CA LEU A 113 -13.31 -4.96 10.68
C LEU A 113 -12.51 -3.69 11.01
N ILE A 114 -12.44 -2.74 10.08
CA ILE A 114 -11.76 -1.47 10.31
C ILE A 114 -12.65 -0.59 11.18
N VAL A 115 -12.38 -0.53 12.47
CA VAL A 115 -13.23 0.21 13.43
C VAL A 115 -12.76 1.64 13.67
N GLY A 116 -11.51 1.96 13.40
CA GLY A 116 -10.97 3.31 13.60
C GLY A 116 -9.94 3.69 12.56
N ILE A 117 -9.97 4.96 12.19
CA ILE A 117 -8.97 5.58 11.32
C ILE A 117 -8.54 6.90 11.96
N ALA A 118 -7.23 7.08 12.09
CA ALA A 118 -6.62 8.27 12.64
C ALA A 118 -5.79 8.99 11.57
N GLU A 119 -5.99 10.29 11.43
CA GLU A 119 -5.25 11.17 10.51
C GLU A 119 -4.83 12.45 11.22
N ARG A 120 -4.03 13.27 10.55
CA ARG A 120 -3.51 14.53 11.12
C ARG A 120 -4.63 15.47 11.62
N GLU A 121 -5.74 15.50 10.90
CA GLU A 121 -6.90 16.36 11.19
C GLU A 121 -7.78 15.86 12.33
N GLY A 122 -7.55 14.65 12.84
CA GLY A 122 -8.34 14.00 13.89
C GLY A 122 -8.56 12.52 13.60
N GLY A 123 -9.57 11.93 14.21
CA GLY A 123 -9.87 10.51 13.97
C GLY A 123 -11.36 10.21 13.94
N ILE A 124 -11.69 9.07 13.37
CA ILE A 124 -13.06 8.54 13.33
C ILE A 124 -13.10 7.12 13.86
N TYR A 125 -14.20 6.76 14.49
CA TYR A 125 -14.40 5.42 15.05
C TYR A 125 -15.86 4.97 14.84
N ASN A 126 -16.02 3.72 14.40
CA ASN A 126 -17.32 3.05 14.31
C ASN A 126 -17.14 1.58 14.70
N GLU A 127 -17.74 1.16 15.80
CA GLU A 127 -17.64 -0.22 16.27
C GLU A 127 -18.18 -1.27 15.26
N LYS A 128 -19.10 -0.87 14.38
CA LYS A 128 -19.68 -1.71 13.35
C LYS A 128 -18.81 -1.84 12.09
N GLY A 129 -17.69 -1.10 12.07
CA GLY A 129 -16.77 -1.03 10.94
C GLY A 129 -16.99 0.16 10.04
N LEU A 130 -15.90 0.53 9.35
CA LEU A 130 -15.81 1.60 8.38
C LEU A 130 -15.46 0.98 7.02
N ASN A 131 -16.11 1.43 5.95
CA ASN A 131 -15.66 1.12 4.60
C ASN A 131 -14.50 2.05 4.22
N VAL A 132 -13.32 1.49 4.00
CA VAL A 132 -12.10 2.25 3.76
C VAL A 132 -12.16 3.06 2.47
N ASP A 133 -12.74 2.50 1.41
CA ASP A 133 -12.88 3.18 0.12
C ASP A 133 -13.82 4.38 0.24
N ASP A 134 -14.93 4.25 0.99
CA ASP A 134 -15.88 5.34 1.23
C ASP A 134 -15.26 6.46 2.08
N VAL A 135 -14.49 6.11 3.13
CA VAL A 135 -13.76 7.10 3.94
C VAL A 135 -12.73 7.84 3.09
N PHE A 136 -12.01 7.13 2.23
CA PHE A 136 -11.02 7.74 1.35
C PHE A 136 -11.67 8.67 0.30
N LYS A 137 -12.82 8.28 -0.24
CA LYS A 137 -13.62 9.13 -1.13
C LYS A 137 -14.11 10.39 -0.41
N HIS A 138 -14.68 10.23 0.78
CA HIS A 138 -15.12 11.35 1.62
C HIS A 138 -13.98 12.33 1.89
N ARG A 139 -12.80 11.82 2.25
CA ARG A 139 -11.60 12.65 2.46
C ARG A 139 -11.19 13.42 1.21
N LYS A 140 -11.27 12.79 0.03
CA LYS A 140 -10.97 13.48 -1.24
C LYS A 140 -11.96 14.60 -1.56
N GLU A 141 -13.22 14.42 -1.22
CA GLU A 141 -14.30 15.37 -1.50
C GLU A 141 -14.32 16.52 -0.50
N THR A 142 -14.05 16.25 0.78
CA THR A 142 -14.21 17.24 1.87
C THR A 142 -12.86 17.79 2.39
N GLY A 143 -11.74 17.14 2.08
CA GLY A 143 -10.41 17.46 2.61
C GLY A 143 -10.13 16.86 4.00
N SER A 144 -11.06 16.12 4.60
CA SER A 144 -10.93 15.56 5.95
C SER A 144 -11.68 14.22 6.06
N ILE A 145 -11.21 13.36 7.00
CA ILE A 145 -11.95 12.15 7.38
C ILE A 145 -13.07 12.46 8.39
N LEU A 146 -13.02 13.62 9.03
CA LEU A 146 -14.01 14.00 10.04
C LEU A 146 -15.39 14.15 9.43
N ASN A 147 -16.41 13.95 10.27
CA ASN A 147 -17.82 13.98 9.87
C ASN A 147 -18.22 12.92 8.83
N PHE A 148 -17.43 11.83 8.75
CA PHE A 148 -17.85 10.68 7.96
C PHE A 148 -19.16 10.09 8.52
N PRO A 149 -20.19 9.83 7.66
CA PRO A 149 -21.48 9.36 8.10
C PRO A 149 -21.40 8.07 8.95
N GLY A 150 -22.05 8.09 10.10
CA GLY A 150 -22.11 6.94 11.01
C GLY A 150 -20.88 6.70 11.88
N ALA A 151 -19.86 7.54 11.80
CA ALA A 151 -18.67 7.46 12.65
C ALA A 151 -18.67 8.52 13.75
N LYS A 152 -18.12 8.16 14.91
CA LYS A 152 -17.81 9.10 16.00
C LYS A 152 -16.52 9.84 15.67
N ASN A 153 -16.52 11.17 15.77
CA ASN A 153 -15.34 12.00 15.58
C ASN A 153 -14.51 12.11 16.86
N TYR A 154 -13.20 12.15 16.71
CA TYR A 154 -12.22 12.49 17.73
C TYR A 154 -11.40 13.67 17.22
N ALA A 155 -11.31 14.73 18.04
CA ALA A 155 -10.54 15.92 17.70
C ALA A 155 -9.03 15.64 17.75
N ASP A 156 -8.61 14.81 18.71
CA ASP A 156 -7.25 14.30 18.81
C ASP A 156 -7.18 12.90 18.18
N SER A 157 -6.39 12.77 17.13
CA SER A 157 -6.17 11.50 16.43
C SER A 157 -5.55 10.43 17.34
N MET A 158 -4.78 10.85 18.35
CA MET A 158 -4.15 9.92 19.29
C MET A 158 -5.17 9.19 20.19
N GLU A 159 -6.33 9.80 20.48
CA GLU A 159 -7.39 9.14 21.25
C GLU A 159 -7.95 7.91 20.52
N VAL A 160 -7.94 7.91 19.18
CA VAL A 160 -8.41 6.76 18.38
C VAL A 160 -7.47 5.57 18.51
N LEU A 161 -6.16 5.81 18.62
CA LEU A 161 -5.17 4.74 18.84
C LEU A 161 -5.38 4.00 20.17
N GLU A 162 -6.00 4.67 21.15
CA GLU A 162 -6.31 4.13 22.46
C GLU A 162 -7.72 3.49 22.54
N ALA A 163 -8.48 3.53 21.44
CA ALA A 163 -9.81 2.95 21.38
C ALA A 163 -9.77 1.40 21.32
N GLU A 164 -10.94 0.77 21.51
CA GLU A 164 -11.06 -0.69 21.52
C GLU A 164 -10.77 -1.29 20.17
N CYS A 165 -9.71 -2.12 20.10
CA CYS A 165 -9.37 -2.91 18.91
C CYS A 165 -8.54 -4.14 19.27
N ASP A 166 -8.45 -5.09 18.34
CA ASP A 166 -7.56 -6.25 18.43
C ASP A 166 -6.18 -5.92 17.86
N ILE A 167 -6.16 -5.14 16.79
CA ILE A 167 -4.95 -4.84 16.01
C ILE A 167 -4.86 -3.33 15.79
N LEU A 168 -3.70 -2.75 16.06
CA LEU A 168 -3.37 -1.37 15.75
C LEU A 168 -2.28 -1.34 14.68
N ILE A 169 -2.52 -0.62 13.58
CA ILE A 169 -1.58 -0.43 12.47
C ILE A 169 -1.14 1.04 12.43
N PRO A 170 -0.08 1.43 13.11
CA PRO A 170 0.52 2.76 12.96
C PRO A 170 1.25 2.84 11.61
N ALA A 171 0.69 3.59 10.65
CA ALA A 171 1.19 3.70 9.28
C ALA A 171 1.34 5.17 8.83
N ALA A 172 1.63 6.08 9.76
CA ALA A 172 1.81 7.50 9.50
C ALA A 172 3.26 7.96 9.74
N LEU A 173 3.64 8.15 11.00
CA LEU A 173 4.92 8.73 11.40
C LEU A 173 5.63 7.87 12.45
N GLU A 174 6.91 8.18 12.65
CA GLU A 174 7.69 7.63 13.75
C GLU A 174 7.23 8.16 15.12
N ASN A 175 7.60 7.46 16.19
CA ASN A 175 7.39 7.86 17.58
C ASN A 175 5.93 8.16 17.98
N GLN A 176 4.97 7.46 17.41
CA GLN A 176 3.55 7.64 17.70
C GLN A 176 3.14 6.95 19.01
N ILE A 177 3.74 5.81 19.33
CA ILE A 177 3.47 5.07 20.56
C ILE A 177 4.66 5.21 21.50
N THR A 178 4.44 5.96 22.55
CA THR A 178 5.46 6.33 23.56
C THR A 178 5.14 5.70 24.90
N LYS A 179 6.03 5.86 25.89
CA LYS A 179 5.75 5.41 27.27
C LYS A 179 4.48 6.06 27.87
N ASP A 180 4.09 7.24 27.35
CA ASP A 180 3.01 8.02 27.94
C ASP A 180 1.62 7.54 27.48
N ASN A 181 1.48 7.05 26.25
CA ASN A 181 0.22 6.52 25.71
C ASN A 181 0.17 4.98 25.63
N ALA A 182 1.31 4.29 25.58
CA ALA A 182 1.38 2.82 25.58
C ALA A 182 0.56 2.14 26.71
N PRO A 183 0.48 2.68 27.96
CA PRO A 183 -0.37 2.11 28.99
C PRO A 183 -1.86 2.06 28.61
N ARG A 184 -2.35 3.00 27.79
CA ARG A 184 -3.75 3.13 27.40
C ARG A 184 -4.11 2.38 26.11
N ILE A 185 -3.10 1.96 25.32
CA ILE A 185 -3.32 1.13 24.12
C ILE A 185 -4.00 -0.19 24.52
N LYS A 186 -5.08 -0.53 23.83
CA LYS A 186 -5.90 -1.71 24.08
C LYS A 186 -5.66 -2.84 23.07
N ALA A 187 -5.03 -2.54 21.97
CA ALA A 187 -4.65 -3.52 20.97
C ALA A 187 -3.81 -4.64 21.58
N LYS A 188 -4.06 -5.85 21.13
CA LYS A 188 -3.26 -7.04 21.48
C LYS A 188 -2.11 -7.25 20.49
N ILE A 189 -2.24 -6.71 19.29
CA ILE A 189 -1.22 -6.74 18.24
C ILE A 189 -0.98 -5.32 17.75
N ILE A 190 0.29 -4.93 17.64
CA ILE A 190 0.71 -3.72 16.96
C ILE A 190 1.49 -4.14 15.72
N ALA A 191 1.03 -3.70 14.56
CA ALA A 191 1.63 -4.00 13.25
C ALA A 191 2.26 -2.71 12.70
N GLU A 192 3.58 -2.59 12.81
CA GLU A 192 4.32 -1.38 12.48
C GLU A 192 4.42 -1.15 10.96
N GLY A 193 3.46 -0.40 10.41
CA GLY A 193 3.46 -0.05 8.98
C GLY A 193 4.39 1.12 8.65
N ALA A 194 4.52 2.11 9.54
CA ALA A 194 5.50 3.18 9.44
C ALA A 194 6.87 2.74 9.99
N ASN A 195 7.91 3.51 9.72
CA ASN A 195 9.23 3.27 10.31
C ASN A 195 9.27 3.78 11.76
N GLY A 196 9.67 2.92 12.70
CA GLY A 196 9.84 3.25 14.10
C GLY A 196 8.63 3.93 14.80
N PRO A 197 7.38 3.48 14.58
CA PRO A 197 6.22 4.13 15.17
C PRO A 197 6.11 3.90 16.68
N VAL A 198 6.73 2.84 17.19
CA VAL A 198 6.80 2.54 18.60
C VAL A 198 8.18 2.91 19.15
N THR A 199 8.22 3.75 20.17
CA THR A 199 9.48 4.10 20.84
C THR A 199 9.97 2.94 21.70
N LYS A 200 11.28 2.83 21.93
CA LYS A 200 11.88 1.82 22.80
C LYS A 200 11.23 1.78 24.22
N ASN A 201 10.91 2.95 24.78
CA ASN A 201 10.26 3.02 26.08
C ASN A 201 8.78 2.62 26.01
N GLY A 202 8.09 2.91 24.91
CA GLY A 202 6.73 2.45 24.62
C GLY A 202 6.69 0.94 24.47
N GLU A 203 7.62 0.36 23.72
CA GLU A 203 7.78 -1.09 23.56
C GLU A 203 7.95 -1.80 24.90
N ALA A 204 8.79 -1.27 25.81
CA ALA A 204 8.97 -1.86 27.13
C ALA A 204 7.66 -1.93 27.94
N VAL A 205 6.78 -0.94 27.80
CA VAL A 205 5.45 -0.93 28.43
C VAL A 205 4.51 -1.94 27.77
N LEU A 206 4.51 -2.00 26.44
CA LEU A 206 3.66 -2.92 25.66
C LEU A 206 4.04 -4.39 25.93
N ASN A 207 5.33 -4.68 26.03
CA ASN A 207 5.83 -6.03 26.37
C ASN A 207 5.36 -6.46 27.78
N GLN A 208 5.33 -5.56 28.76
CA GLN A 208 4.76 -5.86 30.09
C GLN A 208 3.25 -6.15 30.03
N LYS A 209 2.55 -5.62 29.03
CA LYS A 209 1.12 -5.88 28.78
C LYS A 209 0.88 -7.13 27.91
N ASN A 210 1.92 -7.85 27.53
CA ASN A 210 1.85 -8.99 26.63
C ASN A 210 1.24 -8.64 25.25
N VAL A 211 1.56 -7.45 24.72
CA VAL A 211 1.17 -7.03 23.38
C VAL A 211 2.19 -7.57 22.38
N LEU A 212 1.73 -8.24 21.32
CA LEU A 212 2.59 -8.68 20.24
C LEU A 212 2.90 -7.50 19.32
N ILE A 213 4.18 -7.20 19.13
CA ILE A 213 4.63 -6.20 18.15
C ILE A 213 5.23 -6.91 16.94
N ILE A 214 4.69 -6.63 15.76
CA ILE A 214 5.27 -7.08 14.50
C ILE A 214 6.08 -5.91 13.96
N PRO A 215 7.42 -6.02 13.92
CA PRO A 215 8.29 -4.88 13.65
C PRO A 215 8.22 -4.41 12.20
N ASP A 216 8.45 -3.12 12.01
CA ASP A 216 8.46 -2.41 10.74
C ASP A 216 9.35 -3.05 9.68
N LEU A 217 10.54 -3.47 10.08
CA LEU A 217 11.53 -4.13 9.21
C LEU A 217 10.94 -5.31 8.39
N PHE A 218 9.98 -6.03 8.97
CA PHE A 218 9.28 -7.11 8.28
C PHE A 218 8.04 -6.61 7.54
N LEU A 219 7.25 -5.75 8.18
CA LEU A 219 5.93 -5.41 7.67
C LEU A 219 5.99 -4.45 6.48
N ASN A 220 6.83 -3.42 6.54
CA ASN A 220 6.89 -2.44 5.46
C ASN A 220 7.88 -2.80 4.33
N ALA A 221 8.55 -3.94 4.42
CA ALA A 221 9.50 -4.42 3.42
C ALA A 221 8.89 -4.65 2.02
N GLY A 222 7.58 -4.78 1.89
CA GLY A 222 6.92 -4.99 0.59
C GLY A 222 7.24 -3.90 -0.42
N GLY A 223 7.28 -2.65 -0.01
CA GLY A 223 7.62 -1.51 -0.86
C GLY A 223 9.04 -1.57 -1.41
N VAL A 224 10.02 -1.80 -0.55
CA VAL A 224 11.43 -1.90 -0.97
C VAL A 224 11.69 -3.15 -1.81
N THR A 225 11.01 -4.25 -1.51
CA THR A 225 11.08 -5.48 -2.32
C THR A 225 10.63 -5.25 -3.75
N VAL A 226 9.50 -4.58 -3.95
CA VAL A 226 9.01 -4.25 -5.30
C VAL A 226 9.90 -3.22 -5.98
N SER A 227 10.46 -2.26 -5.24
CA SER A 227 11.47 -1.33 -5.76
C SER A 227 12.71 -2.06 -6.25
N TYR A 228 13.19 -3.07 -5.52
CA TYR A 228 14.31 -3.90 -5.95
C TYR A 228 14.01 -4.65 -7.26
N PHE A 229 12.79 -5.19 -7.42
CA PHE A 229 12.40 -5.81 -8.68
C PHE A 229 12.27 -4.81 -9.83
N GLU A 230 11.83 -3.58 -9.57
CA GLU A 230 11.83 -2.51 -10.57
C GLU A 230 13.26 -2.23 -11.04
N TRP A 231 14.19 -2.10 -10.11
CA TRP A 231 15.60 -1.88 -10.38
C TRP A 231 16.21 -3.00 -11.21
N LEU A 232 16.05 -4.26 -10.79
CA LEU A 232 16.52 -5.42 -11.54
C LEU A 232 15.96 -5.47 -12.96
N LYS A 233 14.67 -5.16 -13.12
CA LYS A 233 14.02 -5.09 -14.42
C LYS A 233 14.67 -4.05 -15.33
N ASN A 234 15.01 -2.87 -14.77
CA ASN A 234 15.63 -1.80 -15.54
C ASN A 234 17.08 -2.14 -15.92
N LEU A 235 17.85 -2.74 -15.02
CA LEU A 235 19.24 -3.14 -15.29
C LEU A 235 19.34 -4.34 -16.25
N SER A 236 18.46 -5.32 -16.13
CA SER A 236 18.46 -6.50 -17.00
C SER A 236 17.85 -6.22 -18.38
N HIS A 237 17.29 -5.02 -18.61
CA HIS A 237 16.54 -4.65 -19.83
C HIS A 237 15.39 -5.63 -20.15
N VAL A 238 14.94 -6.41 -19.16
CA VAL A 238 13.86 -7.39 -19.30
C VAL A 238 12.56 -6.79 -18.75
N ARG A 239 11.47 -6.96 -19.48
CA ARG A 239 10.12 -6.67 -18.97
C ARG A 239 9.53 -7.96 -18.40
N PHE A 240 9.47 -8.06 -17.07
CA PHE A 240 8.79 -9.18 -16.40
C PHE A 240 7.32 -9.24 -16.87
N GLY A 241 6.84 -10.45 -17.11
CA GLY A 241 5.45 -10.66 -17.56
C GLY A 241 5.18 -10.34 -19.03
N ARG A 242 6.15 -9.93 -19.83
CA ARG A 242 5.93 -9.60 -21.25
C ARG A 242 5.41 -10.80 -22.07
N MET A 243 5.90 -12.00 -21.77
CA MET A 243 5.42 -13.22 -22.41
C MET A 243 4.01 -13.59 -21.94
N GLU A 244 3.75 -13.47 -20.63
CA GLU A 244 2.43 -13.71 -20.05
C GLU A 244 1.40 -12.68 -20.55
N LYS A 245 1.77 -11.39 -20.58
CA LYS A 245 0.94 -10.33 -21.16
C LYS A 245 0.61 -10.61 -22.63
N ARG A 246 1.61 -10.97 -23.43
CA ARG A 246 1.38 -11.34 -24.84
C ARG A 246 0.47 -12.56 -25.00
N PHE A 247 0.65 -13.55 -24.13
CA PHE A 247 -0.22 -14.73 -24.13
C PHE A 247 -1.66 -14.36 -23.76
N GLN A 248 -1.84 -13.52 -22.74
CA GLN A 248 -3.16 -13.00 -22.34
C GLN A 248 -3.80 -12.16 -23.46
N GLU A 249 -3.04 -11.26 -24.07
CA GLU A 249 -3.50 -10.44 -25.20
C GLU A 249 -3.94 -11.30 -26.39
N MET A 250 -3.15 -12.32 -26.74
CA MET A 250 -3.49 -13.28 -27.78
C MET A 250 -4.74 -14.10 -27.42
N SER A 251 -4.81 -14.62 -26.20
CA SER A 251 -5.94 -15.41 -25.71
C SER A 251 -7.22 -14.59 -25.71
N THR A 252 -7.16 -13.35 -25.20
CA THR A 252 -8.29 -12.41 -25.21
C THR A 252 -8.69 -12.04 -26.64
N GLY A 253 -7.73 -11.80 -27.53
CA GLY A 253 -7.98 -11.54 -28.94
C GLY A 253 -8.71 -12.69 -29.64
N HIS A 254 -8.32 -13.94 -29.36
CA HIS A 254 -9.01 -15.13 -29.88
C HIS A 254 -10.43 -15.25 -29.32
N LEU A 255 -10.63 -14.98 -28.01
CA LEU A 255 -11.95 -14.99 -27.39
C LEU A 255 -12.88 -13.95 -28.02
N ILE A 256 -12.41 -12.70 -28.21
CA ILE A 256 -13.16 -11.64 -28.87
C ILE A 256 -13.56 -12.10 -30.30
N THR A 257 -12.62 -12.62 -31.05
CA THR A 257 -12.89 -13.10 -32.43
C THR A 257 -13.92 -14.24 -32.45
N ALA A 258 -13.84 -15.16 -31.50
CA ALA A 258 -14.85 -16.23 -31.36
C ALA A 258 -16.24 -15.67 -31.04
N VAL A 259 -16.34 -14.69 -30.14
CA VAL A 259 -17.61 -14.03 -29.80
C VAL A 259 -18.16 -13.25 -31.00
N GLU A 260 -17.33 -12.50 -31.73
CA GLU A 260 -17.73 -11.79 -32.95
C GLU A 260 -18.29 -12.75 -34.01
N ASN A 261 -17.64 -13.91 -34.19
CA ASN A 261 -18.10 -14.94 -35.16
C ASN A 261 -19.44 -15.56 -34.74
N ILE A 262 -19.64 -15.80 -33.43
CA ILE A 262 -20.90 -16.38 -32.92
C ILE A 262 -22.06 -15.38 -32.97
N THR A 263 -21.78 -14.13 -32.63
CA THR A 263 -22.80 -13.09 -32.52
C THR A 263 -23.09 -12.35 -33.84
N GLY A 264 -22.20 -12.45 -34.81
CA GLY A 264 -22.23 -11.66 -36.05
C GLY A 264 -22.02 -10.17 -35.86
N LYS A 265 -21.59 -9.72 -34.67
CA LYS A 265 -21.35 -8.31 -34.33
C LYS A 265 -19.88 -8.10 -34.04
N ALA A 266 -19.25 -7.13 -34.71
CA ALA A 266 -17.88 -6.74 -34.45
C ALA A 266 -17.82 -5.65 -33.37
N LEU A 267 -16.83 -5.74 -32.48
CA LEU A 267 -16.47 -4.67 -31.56
C LEU A 267 -15.81 -3.53 -32.33
N ASN A 268 -16.07 -2.29 -31.91
CA ASN A 268 -15.30 -1.16 -32.43
C ASN A 268 -13.83 -1.24 -31.98
N ALA A 269 -12.95 -0.55 -32.69
CA ALA A 269 -11.51 -0.63 -32.46
C ALA A 269 -11.09 -0.17 -31.04
N ILE A 270 -11.83 0.78 -30.45
CA ILE A 270 -11.55 1.32 -29.10
C ILE A 270 -11.87 0.27 -28.06
N ASP A 271 -13.09 -0.29 -28.07
CA ASP A 271 -13.52 -1.31 -27.11
C ASP A 271 -12.66 -2.58 -27.23
N ARG A 272 -12.34 -2.99 -28.49
CA ARG A 272 -11.45 -4.11 -28.72
C ARG A 272 -10.07 -3.87 -28.06
N LYS A 273 -9.52 -2.67 -28.20
CA LYS A 273 -8.22 -2.30 -27.60
C LYS A 273 -8.29 -2.26 -26.08
N ILE A 274 -9.37 -1.70 -25.50
CA ILE A 274 -9.59 -1.66 -24.06
C ILE A 274 -9.66 -3.07 -23.47
N ILE A 275 -10.43 -3.98 -24.09
CA ILE A 275 -10.59 -5.35 -23.62
C ILE A 275 -9.26 -6.13 -23.77
N THR A 276 -8.51 -5.90 -24.83
CA THR A 276 -7.26 -6.65 -25.10
C THR A 276 -6.10 -6.17 -24.23
N HIS A 277 -5.96 -4.84 -24.01
CA HIS A 277 -4.79 -4.23 -23.37
C HIS A 277 -5.08 -3.65 -21.97
N GLY A 278 -6.36 -3.53 -21.58
CA GLY A 278 -6.82 -2.88 -20.37
C GLY A 278 -7.03 -1.37 -20.52
N ALA A 279 -7.93 -0.81 -19.72
CA ALA A 279 -8.25 0.62 -19.72
C ALA A 279 -7.07 1.50 -19.27
N ASP A 280 -6.23 1.00 -18.37
CA ASP A 280 -5.14 1.76 -17.77
C ASP A 280 -4.05 2.20 -18.76
N GLU A 281 -3.77 1.42 -19.80
CA GLU A 281 -2.79 1.81 -20.83
C GLU A 281 -3.31 2.93 -21.74
N ILE A 282 -4.60 3.00 -21.96
CA ILE A 282 -5.22 4.03 -22.81
C ILE A 282 -5.33 5.35 -22.07
N ASP A 283 -5.69 5.33 -20.78
CA ASP A 283 -5.75 6.52 -19.93
C ASP A 283 -4.38 7.17 -19.74
N GLN A 284 -3.31 6.38 -19.70
CA GLN A 284 -1.95 6.90 -19.56
C GLN A 284 -1.41 7.52 -20.86
N ILE A 285 -1.77 7.01 -22.01
CA ILE A 285 -1.39 7.59 -23.32
C ILE A 285 -2.15 8.91 -23.54
N GLY A 286 -3.42 9.00 -23.11
CA GLY A 286 -4.22 10.21 -23.23
C GLY A 286 -3.76 11.36 -22.33
N ARG A 287 -3.15 11.07 -21.18
CA ARG A 287 -2.62 12.07 -20.24
C ARG A 287 -1.21 12.59 -20.59
N ALA A 288 -0.48 11.88 -21.42
CA ALA A 288 0.85 12.30 -21.87
C ALA A 288 0.79 13.31 -23.06
N HIS A 289 -0.40 13.62 -23.57
CA HIS A 289 -0.59 14.50 -24.73
C HIS A 289 -1.52 15.71 -24.46
N VAL A 290 -1.72 16.05 -23.16
CA VAL A 290 -2.45 17.28 -22.77
C VAL A 290 -1.54 18.18 -21.97
#